data_537b2ec35b068a1080189fdda378d631
#
_entry.id   537b2ec35b068a1080189fdda378d631
#
_cell.length_a   1.000
_cell.length_b   1.000
_cell.length_c   1.000
_cell.angle_alpha   90.00
_cell.angle_beta   90.00
_cell.angle_gamma   90.00
#
_symmetry.space_group_name_H-M   'P 1'
#
loop_
_entity.id
_entity.type
_entity.pdbx_description
1 polymer ?
#
loop_
_entity_poly.entity_id
_entity_poly.type
_entity_poly.pdbx_seq_one_letter_code
_entity_poly.pdbx_strand_id
1 'polypeptide(L)'
;METIKIKARTYTENEFEIPKYFKIAHHYYMILDDKNYLFVKSNMDEFFYPEISIAKIESFASRWLQYLQSQDLIAISEQEFRDEYTKANVLLLNFVN
;
A
#
# COMPACT_ATOMS: atom_id res chain seq x y z
N MET A 1 -6.69 -8.64 -13.63
CA MET A 1 -6.20 -7.94 -12.42
C MET A 1 -7.40 -7.57 -11.56
N GLU A 2 -7.34 -7.90 -10.28
CA GLU A 2 -8.41 -7.56 -9.36
C GLU A 2 -8.35 -6.09 -8.99
N THR A 3 -9.48 -5.38 -9.11
CA THR A 3 -9.61 -3.98 -8.72
C THR A 3 -10.72 -3.82 -7.70
N ILE A 4 -10.61 -2.78 -6.90
CA ILE A 4 -11.57 -2.47 -5.84
C ILE A 4 -11.96 -0.99 -5.97
N LYS A 5 -13.25 -0.70 -5.78
CA LYS A 5 -13.74 0.68 -5.77
C LYS A 5 -13.56 1.27 -4.39
N ILE A 6 -12.93 2.44 -4.34
CA ILE A 6 -12.78 3.21 -3.10
C ILE A 6 -13.19 4.65 -3.34
N LYS A 7 -13.45 5.36 -2.25
CA LYS A 7 -13.88 6.76 -2.29
C LYS A 7 -12.81 7.67 -1.70
N ALA A 8 -12.49 8.73 -2.43
CA ALA A 8 -11.63 9.80 -1.95
C ALA A 8 -12.52 11.00 -1.61
N ARG A 9 -12.34 11.56 -0.42
CA ARG A 9 -13.02 12.79 0.00
C ARG A 9 -12.09 13.97 -0.24
N THR A 10 -12.45 14.78 -1.20
CA THR A 10 -11.89 16.10 -1.40
C THR A 10 -13.04 17.10 -1.19
N TYR A 11 -13.21 18.09 -2.04
CA TYR A 11 -14.40 18.97 -1.99
C TYR A 11 -15.66 18.23 -2.45
N THR A 12 -15.48 17.18 -3.26
CA THR A 12 -16.56 16.29 -3.71
C THR A 12 -16.12 14.86 -3.48
N GLU A 13 -17.09 13.97 -3.20
CA GLU A 13 -16.82 12.56 -3.04
C GLU A 13 -16.55 11.95 -4.41
N ASN A 14 -15.35 11.41 -4.61
CA ASN A 14 -14.93 10.76 -5.84
C ASN A 14 -14.75 9.27 -5.61
N GLU A 15 -15.40 8.46 -6.43
CA GLU A 15 -15.22 7.01 -6.43
C GLU A 15 -14.27 6.65 -7.57
N PHE A 16 -13.31 5.75 -7.30
CA PHE A 16 -12.37 5.30 -8.32
C PHE A 16 -11.97 3.85 -8.07
N GLU A 17 -11.52 3.19 -9.13
CA GLU A 17 -11.02 1.83 -9.03
C GLU A 17 -9.51 1.83 -8.82
N ILE A 18 -9.05 0.96 -7.90
CA ILE A 18 -7.64 0.81 -7.58
C ILE A 18 -7.30 -0.69 -7.60
N PRO A 19 -6.10 -1.09 -8.04
CA PRO A 19 -5.68 -2.48 -7.92
C PRO A 19 -5.69 -2.93 -6.47
N LYS A 20 -6.01 -4.19 -6.23
CA LYS A 20 -5.97 -4.75 -4.88
C LYS A 20 -4.55 -4.74 -4.31
N TYR A 21 -3.56 -5.00 -5.16
CA TYR A 21 -2.14 -4.98 -4.80
C TYR A 21 -1.45 -3.94 -5.66
N PHE A 22 -0.76 -3.02 -5.03
CA PHE A 22 -0.04 -1.97 -5.77
C PHE A 22 1.16 -1.47 -4.98
N LYS A 23 2.03 -0.76 -5.68
CA LYS A 23 3.16 -0.09 -5.04
C LYS A 23 3.27 1.36 -5.49
N ILE A 24 3.79 2.19 -4.63
CA ILE A 24 4.15 3.57 -4.90
C ILE A 24 5.57 3.74 -4.38
N ALA A 25 6.53 3.96 -5.28
CA ALA A 25 7.96 3.97 -4.95
C ALA A 25 8.36 2.64 -4.26
N HIS A 26 8.83 2.69 -3.02
CA HIS A 26 9.23 1.51 -2.26
C HIS A 26 8.17 1.05 -1.25
N HIS A 27 6.98 1.60 -1.31
CA HIS A 27 5.88 1.28 -0.42
C HIS A 27 4.91 0.34 -1.12
N TYR A 28 4.54 -0.75 -0.45
CA TYR A 28 3.66 -1.79 -1.00
C TYR A 28 2.35 -1.81 -0.24
N TYR A 29 1.27 -1.99 -0.97
CA TYR A 29 -0.08 -1.87 -0.41
C TYR A 29 -0.94 -3.06 -0.84
N MET A 30 -1.78 -3.53 0.08
CA MET A 30 -2.84 -4.48 -0.22
C MET A 30 -4.15 -3.97 0.39
N ILE A 31 -5.20 -3.87 -0.41
CA ILE A 31 -6.52 -3.51 0.09
C ILE A 31 -7.11 -4.72 0.81
N LEU A 32 -7.44 -4.56 2.09
CA LEU A 32 -8.01 -5.63 2.91
C LEU A 32 -9.53 -5.70 2.77
N ASP A 33 -10.17 -4.55 2.86
CA ASP A 33 -11.63 -4.40 2.74
C ASP A 33 -11.95 -2.98 2.27
N ASP A 34 -13.20 -2.55 2.38
CA ASP A 34 -13.63 -1.21 1.94
C ASP A 34 -13.08 -0.07 2.79
N LYS A 35 -12.49 -0.37 3.95
CA LYS A 35 -12.04 0.64 4.92
C LYS A 35 -10.56 0.57 5.28
N ASN A 36 -9.94 -0.60 5.09
CA ASN A 36 -8.60 -0.86 5.62
C ASN A 36 -7.64 -1.35 4.55
N TYR A 37 -6.37 -1.02 4.71
CA TYR A 37 -5.31 -1.54 3.85
C TYR A 37 -4.13 -2.00 4.69
N LEU A 38 -3.34 -2.91 4.13
CA LEU A 38 -2.08 -3.37 4.69
C LEU A 38 -0.95 -2.63 3.98
N PHE A 39 -0.07 -2.04 4.75
CA PHE A 39 1.11 -1.32 4.28
C PHE A 39 2.36 -2.14 4.60
N VAL A 40 3.23 -2.30 3.61
CA VAL A 40 4.50 -3.02 3.78
C VAL A 40 5.64 -2.20 3.20
N LYS A 41 6.68 -2.07 3.99
CA LYS A 41 7.92 -1.43 3.57
C LYS A 41 9.06 -2.30 4.07
N SER A 42 9.88 -2.84 3.16
CA SER A 42 10.99 -3.72 3.51
C SER A 42 12.35 -3.06 3.44
N ASN A 43 12.43 -1.88 2.81
CA ASN A 43 13.72 -1.19 2.71
C ASN A 43 14.17 -0.71 4.09
N MET A 44 15.46 -0.82 4.34
CA MET A 44 16.07 -0.42 5.60
C MET A 44 17.32 0.41 5.27
N ASP A 45 17.40 1.60 5.86
CA ASP A 45 18.59 2.42 5.79
C ASP A 45 18.79 3.15 7.12
N GLU A 46 19.66 4.12 7.16
CA GLU A 46 20.01 4.85 8.39
C GLU A 46 18.79 5.55 9.02
N PHE A 47 17.78 5.94 8.21
CA PHE A 47 16.65 6.73 8.66
C PHE A 47 15.32 5.97 8.63
N PHE A 48 15.28 4.81 7.97
CA PHE A 48 14.03 4.08 7.74
C PHE A 48 14.15 2.64 8.19
N TYR A 49 13.12 2.15 8.84
CA TYR A 49 13.01 0.77 9.29
C TYR A 49 11.95 0.05 8.49
N PRO A 50 12.03 -1.29 8.37
CA PRO A 50 10.94 -2.08 7.80
C PRO A 50 9.66 -1.85 8.60
N GLU A 51 8.52 -1.88 7.92
CA GLU A 51 7.24 -1.65 8.56
C GLU A 51 6.17 -2.56 7.94
N ILE A 52 5.32 -3.13 8.81
CA ILE A 52 4.09 -3.81 8.42
C ILE A 52 3.00 -3.23 9.30
N SER A 53 2.00 -2.59 8.70
CA SER A 53 0.94 -1.93 9.48
C SER A 53 -0.40 -1.96 8.73
N ILE A 54 -1.48 -1.85 9.50
CA ILE A 54 -2.84 -1.72 8.96
C ILE A 54 -3.31 -0.29 9.22
N ALA A 55 -3.88 0.33 8.21
CA ALA A 55 -4.33 1.71 8.31
C ALA A 55 -5.65 1.91 7.56
N LYS A 56 -6.24 3.09 7.73
CA LYS A 56 -7.53 3.44 7.12
C LYS A 56 -7.34 4.00 5.72
N ILE A 57 -8.11 3.48 4.78
CA ILE A 57 -8.10 3.94 3.38
C ILE A 57 -8.41 5.43 3.28
N GLU A 58 -9.38 5.91 4.07
CA GLU A 58 -9.81 7.32 3.99
C GLU A 58 -8.67 8.31 4.25
N SER A 59 -7.65 7.90 5.02
CA SER A 59 -6.51 8.76 5.34
C SER A 59 -5.60 9.02 4.13
N PHE A 60 -5.62 8.13 3.12
CA PHE A 60 -4.70 8.19 2.00
C PHE A 60 -5.37 8.13 0.63
N ALA A 61 -6.68 7.93 0.57
CA ALA A 61 -7.39 7.73 -0.70
C ALA A 61 -7.15 8.86 -1.68
N SER A 62 -7.14 10.13 -1.22
CA SER A 62 -6.91 11.29 -2.08
C SER A 62 -5.50 11.27 -2.70
N ARG A 63 -4.50 10.85 -1.93
CA ARG A 63 -3.12 10.73 -2.43
C ARG A 63 -3.01 9.59 -3.45
N TRP A 64 -3.67 8.47 -3.18
CA TRP A 64 -3.67 7.34 -4.11
C TRP A 64 -4.30 7.74 -5.45
N LEU A 65 -5.38 8.52 -5.42
CA LEU A 65 -6.00 9.02 -6.65
C LEU A 65 -5.01 9.87 -7.44
N GLN A 66 -4.27 10.75 -6.79
CA GLN A 66 -3.24 11.57 -7.44
C GLN A 66 -2.14 10.70 -8.06
N TYR A 67 -1.65 9.71 -7.33
CA TYR A 67 -0.61 8.80 -7.85
C TYR A 67 -1.12 7.92 -8.98
N LEU A 68 -2.39 7.52 -8.93
CA LEU A 68 -3.02 6.78 -10.02
C LEU A 68 -3.09 7.64 -11.28
N GLN A 69 -3.48 8.90 -11.15
CA GLN A 69 -3.58 9.84 -12.28
C GLN A 69 -2.20 10.18 -12.85
N SER A 70 -1.18 10.31 -12.03
CA SER A 70 0.19 10.59 -12.47
C SER A 70 0.95 9.35 -12.94
N GLN A 71 0.33 8.17 -12.84
CA GLN A 71 0.92 6.88 -13.20
C GLN A 71 2.09 6.44 -12.31
N ASP A 72 2.21 7.03 -11.11
CA ASP A 72 3.22 6.63 -10.13
C ASP A 72 2.77 5.45 -9.28
N LEU A 73 1.48 5.16 -9.28
CA LEU A 73 0.90 3.98 -8.63
C LEU A 73 0.97 2.83 -9.63
N ILE A 74 1.64 1.74 -9.24
CA ILE A 74 1.90 0.60 -10.11
C ILE A 74 1.20 -0.64 -9.56
N ALA A 75 0.35 -1.26 -10.37
CA ALA A 75 -0.28 -2.52 -10.01
C ALA A 75 0.79 -3.63 -9.96
N ILE A 76 0.69 -4.48 -8.94
CA ILE A 76 1.60 -5.62 -8.77
C ILE A 76 0.81 -6.89 -8.59
N SER A 77 1.48 -8.04 -8.71
CA SER A 77 0.87 -9.32 -8.45
C SER A 77 0.76 -9.60 -6.96
N GLU A 78 -0.14 -10.51 -6.59
CA GLU A 78 -0.21 -11.00 -5.21
C GLU A 78 1.13 -11.58 -4.76
N GLN A 79 1.81 -12.31 -5.66
CA GLN A 79 3.09 -12.93 -5.32
C GLN A 79 4.17 -11.88 -5.03
N GLU A 80 4.22 -10.82 -5.83
CA GLU A 80 5.17 -9.74 -5.59
C GLU A 80 4.92 -9.08 -4.23
N PHE A 81 3.65 -8.87 -3.87
CA PHE A 81 3.31 -8.34 -2.56
C PHE A 81 3.72 -9.30 -1.43
N ARG A 82 3.42 -10.60 -1.58
CA ARG A 82 3.79 -11.61 -0.57
C ARG A 82 5.29 -11.71 -0.37
N ASP A 83 6.06 -11.62 -1.44
CA ASP A 83 7.52 -11.66 -1.36
C ASP A 83 8.04 -10.46 -0.56
N GLU A 84 7.48 -9.29 -0.79
CA GLU A 84 7.86 -8.09 -0.05
C GLU A 84 7.44 -8.16 1.42
N TYR A 85 6.25 -8.69 1.69
CA TYR A 85 5.77 -8.92 3.05
C TYR A 85 6.73 -9.86 3.81
N THR A 86 7.10 -10.97 3.18
CA THR A 86 8.02 -11.95 3.79
C THR A 86 9.37 -11.30 4.10
N LYS A 87 9.90 -10.52 3.17
CA LYS A 87 11.16 -9.80 3.35
C LYS A 87 11.10 -8.83 4.52
N ALA A 88 10.04 -8.03 4.60
CA ALA A 88 9.84 -7.09 5.70
C ALA A 88 9.70 -7.81 7.04
N ASN A 89 8.96 -8.92 7.06
CA ASN A 89 8.74 -9.71 8.27
C ASN A 89 10.06 -10.30 8.80
N VAL A 90 10.88 -10.85 7.92
CA VAL A 90 12.20 -11.39 8.30
C VAL A 90 13.09 -10.28 8.88
N LEU A 91 13.12 -9.12 8.25
CA LEU A 91 13.91 -7.99 8.74
C LEU A 91 13.42 -7.51 10.12
N LEU A 92 12.10 -7.44 10.31
CA LEU A 92 11.53 -7.05 11.61
C LEU A 92 11.85 -8.04 12.71
N LEU A 93 11.81 -9.34 12.42
CA LEU A 93 12.17 -10.38 13.39
C LEU A 93 13.63 -10.24 13.86
N ASN A 94 14.52 -9.78 13.01
CA ASN A 94 15.91 -9.56 13.37
C ASN A 94 16.09 -8.44 14.40
N PHE A 95 15.15 -7.49 14.48
CA PHE A 95 15.18 -6.45 15.50
C PHE A 95 14.68 -6.93 16.87
N VAL A 96 13.87 -7.98 16.89
CA VAL A 96 13.29 -8.52 18.12
C VAL A 96 14.24 -9.45 18.85
N ASN A 97 15.18 -10.03 18.12
CA ASN A 97 16.17 -10.98 18.67
C ASN A 97 17.44 -10.26 19.11
#